data_c7352339a0219774f08a817a87e67cdd
#
_entry.id   c7352339a0219774f08a817a87e67cdd
#
_cell.length_a   1.000
_cell.length_b   1.000
_cell.length_c   1.000
_cell.angle_alpha   90.00
_cell.angle_beta   90.00
_cell.angle_gamma   90.00
#
_symmetry.space_group_name_H-M   'P 1'
#
loop_
_entity.id
_entity.type
_entity.pdbx_description
1 polymer ?
#
loop_
_entity_poly.entity_id
_entity_poly.type
_entity_poly.pdbx_seq_one_letter_code
_entity_poly.pdbx_strand_id
1 'polypeptide(L)'
;MKTTQIMIAGFGGQGILFAGKFLAYKGLLEDLQVSWLPSYGPEMRGGTANCNVILSDTPVGSPIITAPSVLIAMNLPSLQKYVDSVVPGGQIYVDSSLIDAKVARDDVEVFYIPATQMAKDEGLSTLANMIIVGHLLENHPELSFNGVADVVEKLVPPKKAALKELNMKALTLGKEYKQ
;
A
#
# COMPACT_ATOMS: atom_id res chain seq x y z
N MET A 1 -2.57 2.56 -19.95
CA MET A 1 -1.92 2.63 -18.61
C MET A 1 -0.46 2.28 -18.78
N LYS A 2 0.42 2.98 -18.13
CA LYS A 2 1.82 2.55 -18.01
C LYS A 2 1.93 1.54 -16.88
N THR A 3 3.06 0.88 -16.76
CA THR A 3 3.34 -0.03 -15.64
C THR A 3 3.49 0.75 -14.34
N THR A 4 2.67 0.43 -13.32
CA THR A 4 2.79 0.96 -11.96
C THR A 4 3.50 -0.08 -11.09
N GLN A 5 4.62 0.30 -10.50
CA GLN A 5 5.44 -0.55 -9.64
C GLN A 5 5.31 -0.06 -8.19
N ILE A 6 4.66 -0.85 -7.35
CA ILE A 6 4.33 -0.50 -5.98
C ILE A 6 5.17 -1.35 -5.03
N MET A 7 5.95 -0.72 -4.18
CA MET A 7 6.64 -1.36 -3.08
C MET A 7 5.97 -0.97 -1.76
N ILE A 8 5.57 -1.97 -0.97
CA ILE A 8 4.99 -1.77 0.36
C ILE A 8 5.96 -2.34 1.37
N ALA A 9 6.37 -1.55 2.35
CA ALA A 9 7.37 -1.95 3.32
C ALA A 9 7.02 -1.51 4.75
N GLY A 10 7.37 -2.36 5.72
CA GLY A 10 7.06 -2.14 7.13
C GLY A 10 7.52 -3.29 8.01
N PHE A 11 7.05 -3.35 9.26
CA PHE A 11 7.28 -4.48 10.15
C PHE A 11 6.28 -5.62 9.91
N GLY A 12 6.67 -6.82 10.31
CA GLY A 12 5.73 -7.94 10.42
C GLY A 12 4.54 -7.58 11.34
N GLY A 13 3.33 -7.94 10.92
CA GLY A 13 2.08 -7.61 11.64
C GLY A 13 1.39 -6.31 11.19
N GLN A 14 2.04 -5.44 10.42
CA GLN A 14 1.43 -4.22 9.87
C GLN A 14 0.53 -4.45 8.63
N GLY A 15 0.29 -5.69 8.24
CA GLY A 15 -0.60 -6.02 7.12
C GLY A 15 -0.02 -5.73 5.73
N ILE A 16 1.30 -5.63 5.60
CA ILE A 16 2.03 -5.34 4.36
C ILE A 16 1.60 -6.27 3.22
N LEU A 17 1.60 -7.59 3.50
CA LEU A 17 1.25 -8.60 2.50
C LEU A 17 -0.23 -8.54 2.10
N PHE A 18 -1.11 -8.23 3.04
CA PHE A 18 -2.54 -8.09 2.75
C PHE A 18 -2.82 -6.88 1.85
N ALA A 19 -2.18 -5.73 2.13
CA ALA A 19 -2.28 -4.55 1.28
C ALA A 19 -1.80 -4.84 -0.15
N GLY A 20 -0.66 -5.53 -0.30
CA GLY A 20 -0.16 -5.92 -1.62
C GLY A 20 -1.08 -6.89 -2.34
N LYS A 21 -1.62 -7.87 -1.63
CA LYS A 21 -2.60 -8.81 -2.20
C LYS A 21 -3.87 -8.09 -2.63
N PHE A 22 -4.33 -7.11 -1.86
CA PHE A 22 -5.48 -6.27 -2.20
C PHE A 22 -5.26 -5.53 -3.52
N LEU A 23 -4.13 -4.84 -3.66
CA LEU A 23 -3.78 -4.10 -4.89
C LEU A 23 -3.62 -5.05 -6.10
N ALA A 24 -3.04 -6.23 -5.90
CA ALA A 24 -2.94 -7.23 -6.95
C ALA A 24 -4.32 -7.71 -7.45
N TYR A 25 -5.25 -8.03 -6.54
CA TYR A 25 -6.62 -8.38 -6.92
C TYR A 25 -7.37 -7.21 -7.57
N LYS A 26 -7.13 -5.99 -7.08
CA LYS A 26 -7.67 -4.77 -7.70
C LYS A 26 -7.26 -4.68 -9.17
N GLY A 27 -5.98 -4.87 -9.46
CA GLY A 27 -5.48 -4.89 -10.84
C GLY A 27 -6.10 -5.99 -11.70
N LEU A 28 -6.28 -7.21 -11.14
CA LEU A 28 -6.94 -8.30 -11.86
C LEU A 28 -8.40 -7.99 -12.22
N LEU A 29 -9.13 -7.28 -11.37
CA LEU A 29 -10.51 -6.86 -11.67
C LEU A 29 -10.58 -5.74 -12.71
N GLU A 30 -9.48 -5.09 -13.00
CA GLU A 30 -9.34 -4.07 -14.05
C GLU A 30 -8.65 -4.64 -15.32
N ASP A 31 -8.62 -5.97 -15.47
CA ASP A 31 -8.03 -6.69 -16.60
C ASP A 31 -6.54 -6.38 -16.85
N LEU A 32 -5.81 -5.97 -15.79
CA LEU A 32 -4.38 -5.71 -15.86
C LEU A 32 -3.56 -6.99 -15.72
N GLN A 33 -2.37 -6.97 -16.29
CA GLN A 33 -1.32 -7.93 -16.01
C GLN A 33 -0.73 -7.61 -14.64
N VAL A 34 -0.68 -8.61 -13.76
CA VAL A 34 -0.34 -8.41 -12.34
C VAL A 34 0.80 -9.32 -11.92
N SER A 35 1.73 -8.77 -11.16
CA SER A 35 2.68 -9.54 -10.38
C SER A 35 2.58 -9.14 -8.91
N TRP A 36 2.60 -10.13 -8.02
CA TRP A 36 2.64 -9.95 -6.57
C TRP A 36 3.74 -10.82 -5.99
N LEU A 37 4.77 -10.20 -5.45
CA LEU A 37 5.93 -10.87 -4.84
C LEU A 37 6.07 -10.43 -3.38
N PRO A 38 5.58 -11.21 -2.40
CA PRO A 38 5.86 -10.98 -1.00
C PRO A 38 7.29 -11.40 -0.65
N SER A 39 8.02 -10.58 0.08
CA SER A 39 9.27 -10.97 0.74
C SER A 39 8.94 -11.46 2.14
N TYR A 40 9.12 -12.76 2.33
CA TYR A 40 8.85 -13.45 3.59
C TYR A 40 10.11 -14.20 4.01
N GLY A 41 10.73 -13.81 5.12
CA GLY A 41 11.96 -14.45 5.56
C GLY A 41 12.27 -14.22 7.05
N PRO A 42 13.37 -14.77 7.58
CA PRO A 42 13.80 -14.56 8.97
C PRO A 42 14.04 -13.09 9.32
N GLU A 43 14.13 -12.22 8.35
CA GLU A 43 14.15 -10.75 8.47
C GLU A 43 12.89 -10.18 9.13
N MET A 44 11.80 -10.94 9.21
CA MET A 44 10.53 -10.51 9.81
C MET A 44 10.52 -10.43 11.34
N ARG A 45 11.51 -11.00 12.02
CA ARG A 45 11.69 -10.88 13.46
C ARG A 45 12.60 -9.69 13.79
N GLY A 46 12.02 -8.48 13.69
CA GLY A 46 12.72 -7.20 13.92
C GLY A 46 13.35 -6.58 12.67
N GLY A 47 13.13 -7.16 11.48
CA GLY A 47 13.52 -6.61 10.19
C GLY A 47 12.37 -6.01 9.40
N THR A 48 12.67 -5.36 8.27
CA THR A 48 11.69 -4.80 7.35
C THR A 48 11.12 -5.88 6.43
N ALA A 49 9.82 -6.16 6.54
CA ALA A 49 9.08 -6.91 5.54
C ALA A 49 8.76 -6.01 4.34
N ASN A 50 8.72 -6.59 3.14
CA ASN A 50 8.25 -5.87 1.96
C ASN A 50 7.41 -6.74 1.04
N CYS A 51 6.67 -6.09 0.17
CA CYS A 51 5.83 -6.72 -0.83
C CYS A 51 5.88 -5.88 -2.10
N ASN A 52 6.16 -6.52 -3.22
CA ASN A 52 6.18 -5.89 -4.54
C ASN A 52 4.90 -6.20 -5.29
N VAL A 53 4.26 -5.19 -5.86
CA VAL A 53 3.09 -5.32 -6.72
C VAL A 53 3.36 -4.58 -8.02
N ILE A 54 3.18 -5.25 -9.14
CA ILE A 54 3.27 -4.64 -10.47
C ILE A 54 1.90 -4.73 -11.12
N LEU A 55 1.40 -3.60 -11.59
CA LEU A 55 0.16 -3.49 -12.36
C LEU A 55 0.52 -2.92 -13.73
N SER A 56 0.16 -3.62 -14.83
CA SER A 56 0.57 -3.25 -16.17
C SER A 56 -0.51 -3.60 -17.21
N ASP A 57 -0.55 -2.84 -18.30
CA ASP A 57 -1.35 -3.20 -19.49
C ASP A 57 -0.61 -4.18 -20.42
N THR A 58 0.66 -4.46 -20.13
CA THR A 58 1.49 -5.42 -20.88
C THR A 58 2.03 -6.52 -19.96
N PRO A 59 2.40 -7.69 -20.50
CA PRO A 59 2.94 -8.79 -19.69
C PRO A 59 4.13 -8.38 -18.82
N VAL A 60 4.10 -8.79 -17.56
CA VAL A 60 5.16 -8.51 -16.58
C VAL A 60 6.32 -9.49 -16.77
N GLY A 61 7.48 -8.98 -17.20
CA GLY A 61 8.65 -9.81 -17.46
C GLY A 61 9.45 -10.21 -16.20
N SER A 62 9.34 -9.44 -15.11
CA SER A 62 10.03 -9.73 -13.84
C SER A 62 9.17 -9.25 -12.66
N PRO A 63 9.05 -10.03 -11.58
CA PRO A 63 8.34 -9.61 -10.37
C PRO A 63 9.20 -8.71 -9.46
N ILE A 64 10.48 -8.54 -9.76
CA ILE A 64 11.42 -7.79 -8.92
C ILE A 64 11.32 -6.30 -9.24
N ILE A 65 11.11 -5.49 -8.20
CA ILE A 65 11.12 -4.03 -8.29
C ILE A 65 12.40 -3.51 -7.64
N THR A 66 13.23 -2.82 -8.41
CA THR A 66 14.45 -2.14 -7.93
C THR A 66 14.28 -0.64 -7.84
N ALA A 67 13.35 -0.07 -8.62
CA ALA A 67 13.06 1.35 -8.70
C ALA A 67 11.54 1.56 -8.76
N PRO A 68 10.83 1.55 -7.62
CA PRO A 68 9.38 1.66 -7.58
C PRO A 68 8.88 3.04 -8.02
N SER A 69 7.72 3.08 -8.69
CA SER A 69 7.00 4.32 -8.94
C SER A 69 6.15 4.76 -7.74
N VAL A 70 5.83 3.81 -6.85
CA VAL A 70 5.09 4.06 -5.61
C VAL A 70 5.78 3.32 -4.46
N LEU A 71 6.06 4.02 -3.37
CA LEU A 71 6.51 3.46 -2.10
C LEU A 71 5.46 3.71 -1.02
N ILE A 72 5.04 2.66 -0.33
CA ILE A 72 4.30 2.75 0.92
C ILE A 72 5.25 2.36 2.06
N ALA A 73 5.57 3.30 2.94
CA ALA A 73 6.45 3.09 4.09
C ALA A 73 5.66 3.16 5.40
N MET A 74 5.57 2.03 6.09
CA MET A 74 4.83 1.91 7.36
C MET A 74 5.74 1.90 8.60
N ASN A 75 7.04 2.08 8.44
CA ASN A 75 7.99 2.31 9.53
C ASN A 75 9.23 3.04 9.04
N LEU A 76 9.97 3.66 9.96
CA LEU A 76 11.15 4.46 9.63
C LEU A 76 12.25 3.66 8.93
N PRO A 77 12.64 2.44 9.37
CA PRO A 77 13.67 1.68 8.67
C PRO A 77 13.33 1.39 7.21
N SER A 78 12.04 1.14 6.90
CA SER A 78 11.59 0.93 5.52
C SER A 78 11.68 2.21 4.69
N LEU A 79 11.27 3.35 5.25
CA LEU A 79 11.42 4.64 4.57
C LEU A 79 12.90 4.89 4.23
N GLN A 80 13.79 4.78 5.22
CA GLN A 80 15.22 5.00 5.04
C GLN A 80 15.86 4.07 4.01
N LYS A 81 15.40 2.81 3.98
CA LYS A 81 15.94 1.80 3.06
C LYS A 81 15.54 2.04 1.60
N TYR A 82 14.33 2.52 1.34
CA TYR A 82 13.75 2.51 0.01
C TYR A 82 13.48 3.90 -0.59
N VAL A 83 13.56 4.97 0.19
CA VAL A 83 13.25 6.34 -0.26
C VAL A 83 14.05 6.74 -1.49
N ASP A 84 15.34 6.41 -1.54
CA ASP A 84 16.23 6.78 -2.64
C ASP A 84 16.01 5.93 -3.90
N SER A 85 15.36 4.79 -3.78
CA SER A 85 15.07 3.91 -4.93
C SER A 85 13.83 4.31 -5.72
N VAL A 86 12.98 5.19 -5.18
CA VAL A 86 11.79 5.68 -5.88
C VAL A 86 12.19 6.49 -7.10
N VAL A 87 11.56 6.21 -8.25
CA VAL A 87 11.85 6.93 -9.49
C VAL A 87 11.49 8.41 -9.38
N PRO A 88 12.19 9.33 -10.07
CA PRO A 88 11.77 10.72 -10.19
C PRO A 88 10.32 10.83 -10.71
N GLY A 89 9.51 11.70 -10.11
CA GLY A 89 8.08 11.82 -10.39
C GLY A 89 7.23 10.73 -9.74
N GLY A 90 7.84 9.83 -8.94
CA GLY A 90 7.11 8.82 -8.19
C GLY A 90 6.43 9.36 -6.94
N GLN A 91 5.66 8.51 -6.27
CA GLN A 91 4.89 8.86 -5.08
C GLN A 91 5.35 8.06 -3.85
N ILE A 92 5.40 8.72 -2.69
CA ILE A 92 5.76 8.10 -1.42
C ILE A 92 4.63 8.34 -0.41
N TYR A 93 4.09 7.27 0.15
CA TYR A 93 3.04 7.29 1.18
C TYR A 93 3.65 6.87 2.51
N VAL A 94 3.59 7.74 3.50
CA VAL A 94 4.25 7.59 4.80
C VAL A 94 3.22 7.54 5.92
N ASP A 95 3.27 6.52 6.78
CA ASP A 95 2.50 6.54 8.03
C ASP A 95 3.13 7.53 9.01
N SER A 96 2.62 8.75 9.03
CA SER A 96 3.15 9.84 9.86
C SER A 96 2.86 9.68 11.36
N SER A 97 2.06 8.68 11.76
CA SER A 97 1.92 8.31 13.18
C SER A 97 3.17 7.62 13.74
N LEU A 98 3.96 6.99 12.88
CA LEU A 98 5.11 6.17 13.26
C LEU A 98 6.43 6.71 12.71
N ILE A 99 6.37 7.66 11.77
CA ILE A 99 7.53 8.21 11.06
C ILE A 99 7.47 9.73 11.13
N ASP A 100 8.30 10.31 11.98
CA ASP A 100 8.43 11.78 12.10
C ASP A 100 9.36 12.38 11.03
N ALA A 101 10.20 11.53 10.41
CA ALA A 101 11.17 11.96 9.41
C ALA A 101 10.47 12.49 8.15
N LYS A 102 10.98 13.62 7.63
CA LYS A 102 10.55 14.18 6.36
C LYS A 102 11.44 13.68 5.22
N VAL A 103 10.83 13.41 4.10
CA VAL A 103 11.55 13.06 2.86
C VAL A 103 12.20 14.34 2.33
N ALA A 104 13.51 14.29 2.10
CA ALA A 104 14.30 15.45 1.65
C ALA A 104 14.38 15.57 0.11
N ARG A 105 13.63 14.73 -0.62
CA ARG A 105 13.56 14.74 -2.09
C ARG A 105 12.51 15.71 -2.57
N ASP A 106 12.84 16.49 -3.60
CA ASP A 106 11.97 17.46 -4.29
C ASP A 106 11.46 16.96 -5.65
N ASP A 107 11.97 15.79 -6.09
CA ASP A 107 11.61 15.15 -7.35
C ASP A 107 10.54 14.04 -7.20
N VAL A 108 9.93 13.90 -6.02
CA VAL A 108 8.85 12.95 -5.72
C VAL A 108 7.69 13.63 -5.00
N GLU A 109 6.49 13.09 -5.15
CA GLU A 109 5.33 13.53 -4.39
C GLU A 109 5.21 12.72 -3.09
N VAL A 110 5.05 13.39 -1.95
CA VAL A 110 5.04 12.72 -0.65
C VAL A 110 3.73 13.00 0.10
N PHE A 111 3.06 11.92 0.50
CA PHE A 111 1.83 11.94 1.29
C PHE A 111 2.12 11.45 2.72
N TYR A 112 1.82 12.28 3.71
CA TYR A 112 1.95 11.95 5.12
C TYR A 112 0.57 11.68 5.72
N ILE A 113 0.27 10.43 6.01
CA ILE A 113 -1.04 10.00 6.50
C ILE A 113 -0.85 9.47 7.93
N PRO A 114 -1.52 10.00 8.96
CA PRO A 114 -1.44 9.46 10.32
C PRO A 114 -2.27 8.18 10.46
N ALA A 115 -2.02 7.19 9.60
CA ALA A 115 -2.87 6.03 9.39
C ALA A 115 -3.02 5.15 10.63
N THR A 116 -1.94 4.94 11.38
CA THR A 116 -1.99 4.17 12.64
C THR A 116 -2.83 4.89 13.70
N GLN A 117 -2.72 6.21 13.81
CA GLN A 117 -3.54 7.00 14.75
C GLN A 117 -5.00 7.00 14.31
N MET A 118 -5.29 7.24 13.03
CA MET A 118 -6.65 7.18 12.49
C MET A 118 -7.30 5.81 12.73
N ALA A 119 -6.54 4.73 12.49
CA ALA A 119 -7.03 3.38 12.75
C ALA A 119 -7.37 3.15 14.23
N LYS A 120 -6.54 3.67 15.14
CA LYS A 120 -6.77 3.57 16.57
C LYS A 120 -8.03 4.34 17.01
N ASP A 121 -8.20 5.57 16.54
CA ASP A 121 -9.31 6.46 16.91
C ASP A 121 -10.66 5.89 16.43
N GLU A 122 -10.65 5.18 15.32
CA GLU A 122 -11.84 4.58 14.69
C GLU A 122 -12.09 3.11 15.07
N GLY A 123 -11.30 2.56 16.00
CA GLY A 123 -11.41 1.16 16.42
C GLY A 123 -10.97 0.15 15.34
N LEU A 124 -10.11 0.56 14.41
CA LEU A 124 -9.61 -0.21 13.28
C LEU A 124 -8.12 -0.56 13.43
N SER A 125 -7.64 -0.83 14.65
CA SER A 125 -6.22 -0.86 15.03
C SER A 125 -5.30 -1.74 14.17
N THR A 126 -5.85 -2.68 13.40
CA THR A 126 -5.08 -3.56 12.51
C THR A 126 -5.16 -3.18 11.03
N LEU A 127 -5.82 -2.06 10.69
CA LEU A 127 -6.17 -1.68 9.32
C LEU A 127 -5.55 -0.36 8.85
N ALA A 128 -4.48 0.12 9.51
CA ALA A 128 -3.72 1.29 9.07
C ALA A 128 -3.20 1.13 7.62
N ASN A 129 -2.80 -0.08 7.24
CA ASN A 129 -2.42 -0.43 5.88
C ASN A 129 -3.53 -0.14 4.86
N MET A 130 -4.79 -0.45 5.20
CA MET A 130 -5.92 -0.23 4.29
C MET A 130 -6.33 1.25 4.23
N ILE A 131 -6.08 2.03 5.27
CA ILE A 131 -6.23 3.50 5.24
C ILE A 131 -5.25 4.08 4.20
N ILE A 132 -3.97 3.69 4.26
CA ILE A 132 -2.98 4.16 3.28
C ILE A 132 -3.33 3.69 1.86
N VAL A 133 -3.79 2.46 1.68
CA VAL A 133 -4.27 1.97 0.37
C VAL A 133 -5.43 2.82 -0.15
N GLY A 134 -6.40 3.16 0.71
CA GLY A 134 -7.52 4.03 0.33
C GLY A 134 -7.04 5.41 -0.17
N HIS A 135 -6.06 5.98 0.53
CA HIS A 135 -5.45 7.25 0.14
C HIS A 135 -4.66 7.14 -1.18
N LEU A 136 -3.92 6.05 -1.38
CA LEU A 136 -3.25 5.77 -2.65
C LEU A 136 -4.24 5.71 -3.82
N LEU A 137 -5.33 4.97 -3.68
CA LEU A 137 -6.33 4.80 -4.74
C LEU A 137 -7.04 6.11 -5.12
N GLU A 138 -7.12 7.08 -4.22
CA GLU A 138 -7.69 8.40 -4.49
C GLU A 138 -6.70 9.34 -5.18
N ASN A 139 -5.42 9.26 -4.82
CA ASN A 139 -4.42 10.25 -5.24
C ASN A 139 -3.51 9.79 -6.38
N HIS A 140 -3.52 8.50 -6.72
CA HIS A 140 -2.71 8.00 -7.83
C HIS A 140 -3.49 8.12 -9.15
N PRO A 141 -2.93 8.78 -10.19
CA PRO A 141 -3.67 9.13 -11.41
C PRO A 141 -4.15 7.92 -12.23
N GLU A 142 -3.53 6.77 -12.06
CA GLU A 142 -3.84 5.56 -12.84
C GLU A 142 -4.53 4.45 -12.03
N LEU A 143 -4.78 4.69 -10.74
CA LEU A 143 -5.52 3.79 -9.88
C LEU A 143 -6.87 4.44 -9.53
N SER A 144 -7.88 3.62 -9.31
CA SER A 144 -9.21 4.14 -8.96
C SER A 144 -9.78 3.45 -7.74
N PHE A 145 -10.67 4.13 -7.04
CA PHE A 145 -11.42 3.57 -5.92
C PHE A 145 -12.58 2.65 -6.39
N ASN A 146 -12.88 2.61 -7.70
CA ASN A 146 -13.95 1.79 -8.24
C ASN A 146 -13.69 0.29 -8.02
N GLY A 147 -14.72 -0.50 -7.77
CA GLY A 147 -14.61 -1.95 -7.58
C GLY A 147 -13.93 -2.39 -6.27
N VAL A 148 -13.60 -1.48 -5.37
CA VAL A 148 -12.96 -1.79 -4.09
C VAL A 148 -13.78 -2.76 -3.24
N ALA A 149 -15.11 -2.63 -3.26
CA ALA A 149 -16.02 -3.53 -2.55
C ALA A 149 -15.91 -4.98 -3.05
N ASP A 150 -15.77 -5.18 -4.36
CA ASP A 150 -15.62 -6.50 -4.98
C ASP A 150 -14.30 -7.16 -4.56
N VAL A 151 -13.22 -6.36 -4.46
CA VAL A 151 -11.92 -6.84 -3.97
C VAL A 151 -12.03 -7.28 -2.49
N VAL A 152 -12.65 -6.46 -1.65
CA VAL A 152 -12.87 -6.79 -0.23
C VAL A 152 -13.70 -8.07 -0.10
N GLU A 153 -14.78 -8.18 -0.89
CA GLU A 153 -15.64 -9.38 -0.91
C GLU A 153 -14.84 -10.64 -1.28
N LYS A 154 -13.94 -10.52 -2.24
CA LYS A 154 -13.10 -11.63 -2.71
C LYS A 154 -12.04 -12.06 -1.70
N LEU A 155 -11.44 -11.10 -0.99
CA LEU A 155 -10.30 -11.35 -0.10
C LEU A 155 -10.68 -11.69 1.33
N VAL A 156 -11.81 -11.18 1.81
CA VAL A 156 -12.26 -11.42 3.18
C VAL A 156 -13.21 -12.62 3.20
N PRO A 157 -12.85 -13.69 3.93
CA PRO A 157 -13.68 -14.90 3.97
C PRO A 157 -15.12 -14.60 4.41
N PRO A 158 -16.14 -15.29 3.85
CA PRO A 158 -17.54 -15.09 4.20
C PRO A 158 -17.86 -15.22 5.70
N LYS A 159 -17.13 -16.10 6.40
CA LYS A 159 -17.25 -16.30 7.86
C LYS A 159 -16.80 -15.09 8.69
N LYS A 160 -16.17 -14.09 8.07
CA LYS A 160 -15.66 -12.87 8.72
C LYS A 160 -16.31 -11.61 8.14
N ALA A 161 -17.63 -11.65 7.95
CA ALA A 161 -18.38 -10.53 7.34
C ALA A 161 -18.09 -9.17 8.00
N ALA A 162 -17.96 -9.11 9.33
CA ALA A 162 -17.61 -7.87 10.05
C ALA A 162 -16.28 -7.27 9.57
N LEU A 163 -15.30 -8.08 9.15
CA LEU A 163 -14.04 -7.57 8.62
C LEU A 163 -14.20 -6.91 7.26
N LYS A 164 -15.24 -7.25 6.48
CA LYS A 164 -15.51 -6.57 5.20
C LYS A 164 -15.89 -5.12 5.45
N GLU A 165 -16.82 -4.88 6.37
CA GLU A 165 -17.24 -3.53 6.75
C GLU A 165 -16.09 -2.70 7.31
N LEU A 166 -15.25 -3.31 8.18
CA LEU A 166 -14.09 -2.65 8.76
C LEU A 166 -13.04 -2.29 7.68
N ASN A 167 -12.78 -3.19 6.72
CA ASN A 167 -11.88 -2.88 5.61
C ASN A 167 -12.43 -1.77 4.71
N MET A 168 -13.73 -1.81 4.39
CA MET A 168 -14.39 -0.74 3.62
C MET A 168 -14.32 0.60 4.35
N LYS A 169 -14.56 0.61 5.66
CA LYS A 169 -14.41 1.81 6.50
C LYS A 169 -12.98 2.35 6.44
N ALA A 170 -11.98 1.50 6.61
CA ALA A 170 -10.57 1.89 6.55
C ALA A 170 -10.18 2.50 5.20
N LEU A 171 -10.58 1.87 4.10
CA LEU A 171 -10.35 2.37 2.74
C LEU A 171 -11.01 3.74 2.51
N THR A 172 -12.26 3.90 2.98
CA THR A 172 -13.01 5.17 2.86
C THR A 172 -12.35 6.28 3.68
N LEU A 173 -11.90 5.99 4.90
CA LEU A 173 -11.14 6.96 5.71
C LEU A 173 -9.89 7.45 4.99
N GLY A 174 -9.14 6.55 4.38
CA GLY A 174 -7.96 6.92 3.60
C GLY A 174 -8.30 7.76 2.36
N LYS A 175 -9.36 7.39 1.64
CA LYS A 175 -9.86 8.16 0.50
C LYS A 175 -10.26 9.59 0.87
N GLU A 176 -10.94 9.77 2.00
CA GLU A 176 -11.48 11.05 2.44
C GLU A 176 -10.44 11.94 3.16
N TYR A 177 -9.30 11.36 3.55
CA TYR A 177 -8.24 12.11 4.22
C TYR A 177 -7.68 13.19 3.30
N LYS A 178 -7.59 14.41 3.81
CA LYS A 178 -6.96 15.57 3.14
C LYS A 178 -5.72 15.98 3.94
N GLN A 179 -4.58 16.05 3.27
CA GLN A 179 -3.32 16.51 3.85
C GLN A 179 -3.30 18.03 3.91
#